data_82a2f73426c2db651315d65ff50c9e62
#
_entry.id   82a2f73426c2db651315d65ff50c9e62
#
_cell.length_a   1.000
_cell.length_b   1.000
_cell.length_c   1.000
_cell.angle_alpha   90.00
_cell.angle_beta   90.00
_cell.angle_gamma   90.00
#
_symmetry.space_group_name_H-M   'P 1'
#
loop_
_entity.id
_entity.type
_entity.pdbx_description
1 polymer ?
#
loop_
_entity_poly.entity_id
_entity_poly.type
_entity_poly.pdbx_seq_one_letter_code
_entity_poly.pdbx_strand_id
1 'polypeptide(L)'
;MKHSRRQFLTAGTAAALSVPAIKSMAQDGSLASGSDAIVRPPEGKTILLSCKLGMITREADGKKLSLTERLRMAGDAGFDGVDLDQAAEFTPAQARQAVADSGVFVHNAINHAHWSKRLTSANEQEREESITNIEHCMRVSHAAGGNGVLIVIGRGDDGPAEVTEERARQGIKRLIPLAALLGQPILIENVWNKMFYDHDAPPEQSAEAFVDFVDSFNSPWVGMYYDIGNHWKYGQPKEWLHSFGYRCVKLDVKGFSRAKNKFTDIGEGDLPWGDVRKGLSDIGFTGWATAEVGGGGVERLRLVRTQMQRVFGL
;
A
#
# COMPACT_ATOMS: atom_id res chain seq x y z
N MET A 1 18.39 -45.41 29.61
CA MET A 1 17.45 -44.91 30.65
C MET A 1 16.64 -43.77 30.02
N LYS A 2 15.36 -44.01 29.80
CA LYS A 2 14.43 -43.05 29.21
C LYS A 2 13.83 -42.21 30.33
N HIS A 3 14.08 -40.90 30.41
CA HIS A 3 13.34 -40.01 31.31
C HIS A 3 12.20 -39.32 30.57
N SER A 4 10.99 -39.60 31.01
CA SER A 4 9.71 -39.12 30.57
C SER A 4 9.49 -37.66 30.95
N ARG A 5 9.07 -36.85 29.94
CA ARG A 5 8.58 -35.47 30.13
C ARG A 5 7.10 -35.46 30.54
N ARG A 6 6.77 -35.89 31.73
CA ARG A 6 5.42 -35.75 32.30
C ARG A 6 5.52 -35.67 33.83
N GLN A 7 5.66 -34.44 34.35
CA GLN A 7 5.31 -34.07 35.72
C GLN A 7 5.69 -32.60 35.98
N PHE A 8 4.88 -31.67 35.47
CA PHE A 8 4.80 -30.30 35.98
C PHE A 8 3.43 -29.72 35.64
N LEU A 9 2.41 -30.26 36.28
CA LEU A 9 1.09 -29.64 36.33
C LEU A 9 0.37 -30.18 37.56
N THR A 10 0.57 -29.53 38.71
CA THR A 10 -0.43 -29.46 39.80
C THR A 10 0.08 -28.52 40.87
N ALA A 11 -0.78 -27.59 41.21
CA ALA A 11 -0.72 -26.66 42.35
C ALA A 11 -0.43 -25.20 41.95
N GLY A 12 -1.46 -24.52 41.54
CA GLY A 12 -1.55 -23.05 41.47
C GLY A 12 -2.97 -22.64 41.79
N THR A 13 -3.24 -22.35 43.05
CA THR A 13 -4.49 -21.81 43.57
C THR A 13 -4.92 -20.56 42.78
N ALA A 14 -6.14 -20.58 42.25
CA ALA A 14 -6.78 -19.45 41.63
C ALA A 14 -7.09 -18.36 42.66
N ALA A 15 -6.30 -17.30 42.68
CA ALA A 15 -6.66 -16.04 43.31
C ALA A 15 -7.45 -15.22 42.31
N ALA A 16 -8.75 -15.10 42.48
CA ALA A 16 -9.59 -14.20 41.71
C ALA A 16 -9.24 -12.76 42.10
N LEU A 17 -8.48 -12.08 41.23
CA LEU A 17 -8.32 -10.64 41.31
C LEU A 17 -9.56 -9.98 40.73
N SER A 18 -10.39 -9.41 41.57
CA SER A 18 -11.48 -8.53 41.20
C SER A 18 -10.89 -7.23 40.62
N VAL A 19 -11.05 -7.05 39.30
CA VAL A 19 -10.75 -5.78 38.64
C VAL A 19 -11.87 -4.81 38.99
N PRO A 20 -11.60 -3.65 39.61
CA PRO A 20 -12.63 -2.66 39.85
C PRO A 20 -13.11 -2.07 38.50
N ALA A 21 -14.44 -2.06 38.34
CA ALA A 21 -15.08 -1.39 37.20
C ALA A 21 -14.71 0.09 37.19
N ILE A 22 -13.94 0.51 36.20
CA ILE A 22 -13.67 1.93 35.95
C ILE A 22 -15.00 2.53 35.44
N LYS A 23 -15.67 3.28 36.30
CA LYS A 23 -16.79 4.12 35.88
C LYS A 23 -16.27 5.13 34.85
N SER A 24 -16.77 5.04 33.61
CA SER A 24 -16.62 6.07 32.60
C SER A 24 -17.21 7.38 33.15
N MET A 25 -16.35 8.29 33.54
CA MET A 25 -16.74 9.69 33.70
C MET A 25 -16.72 10.29 32.29
N ALA A 26 -17.90 10.48 31.73
CA ALA A 26 -18.08 11.38 30.60
C ALA A 26 -17.68 12.79 31.08
N GLN A 27 -16.46 13.21 30.74
CA GLN A 27 -16.06 14.60 30.83
C GLN A 27 -16.59 15.31 29.59
N ASP A 28 -17.53 16.24 29.82
CA ASP A 28 -17.77 17.36 28.90
C ASP A 28 -16.46 18.10 28.68
N GLY A 29 -15.70 17.69 27.67
CA GLY A 29 -14.47 18.33 27.25
C GLY A 29 -14.77 19.16 26.02
N SER A 30 -14.81 20.47 26.17
CA SER A 30 -14.64 21.38 25.05
C SER A 30 -13.43 20.91 24.25
N LEU A 31 -13.64 20.61 22.96
CA LEU A 31 -12.57 20.24 22.03
C LEU A 31 -11.51 21.35 22.05
N ALA A 32 -10.38 21.04 22.63
CA ALA A 32 -9.19 21.90 22.49
C ALA A 32 -8.89 21.98 20.99
N SER A 33 -8.99 23.17 20.44
CA SER A 33 -8.54 23.51 19.10
C SER A 33 -7.01 23.49 19.12
N GLY A 34 -6.41 22.37 18.75
CA GLY A 34 -4.95 22.27 18.72
C GLY A 34 -4.49 20.95 18.12
N SER A 35 -3.47 21.04 17.36
CA SER A 35 -2.66 20.14 16.58
C SER A 35 -2.27 18.77 17.18
N ASP A 36 -2.88 18.30 18.26
CA ASP A 36 -2.51 17.09 18.98
C ASP A 36 -3.47 15.91 18.78
N ALA A 37 -4.50 16.06 17.96
CA ALA A 37 -5.40 14.97 17.65
C ALA A 37 -4.69 13.93 16.76
N ILE A 38 -4.56 12.70 17.27
CA ILE A 38 -4.04 11.58 16.46
C ILE A 38 -5.08 11.22 15.40
N VAL A 39 -4.75 11.47 14.14
CA VAL A 39 -5.57 11.03 13.01
C VAL A 39 -5.46 9.51 12.87
N ARG A 40 -6.59 8.82 12.84
CA ARG A 40 -6.67 7.36 12.75
C ARG A 40 -7.56 6.95 11.59
N PRO A 41 -7.29 5.78 10.96
CA PRO A 41 -8.23 5.23 9.99
C PRO A 41 -9.53 4.80 10.70
N PRO A 42 -10.66 4.71 9.98
CA PRO A 42 -11.91 4.20 10.52
C PRO A 42 -11.78 2.79 11.10
N GLU A 43 -12.44 2.55 12.22
CA GLU A 43 -12.49 1.23 12.85
C GLU A 43 -13.59 0.33 12.25
N GLY A 44 -13.44 -0.99 12.40
CA GLY A 44 -14.47 -1.96 12.03
C GLY A 44 -14.57 -2.30 10.54
N LYS A 45 -13.64 -1.80 9.71
CA LYS A 45 -13.55 -2.15 8.29
C LYS A 45 -12.41 -3.13 8.04
N THR A 46 -12.64 -4.15 7.23
CA THR A 46 -11.59 -5.07 6.74
C THR A 46 -10.84 -4.51 5.54
N ILE A 47 -11.55 -3.77 4.67
CA ILE A 47 -10.95 -3.07 3.52
C ILE A 47 -11.20 -1.58 3.69
N LEU A 48 -10.13 -0.81 3.71
CA LEU A 48 -10.13 0.65 3.76
C LEU A 48 -9.90 1.19 2.35
N LEU A 49 -10.72 2.17 1.94
CA LEU A 49 -10.66 2.73 0.59
C LEU A 49 -9.85 4.03 0.59
N SER A 50 -8.87 4.10 -0.30
CA SER A 50 -8.05 5.29 -0.52
C SER A 50 -7.94 5.65 -2.00
N CYS A 51 -7.39 6.82 -2.28
CA CYS A 51 -7.00 7.24 -3.62
C CYS A 51 -5.56 7.76 -3.61
N LYS A 52 -4.89 7.71 -4.77
CA LYS A 52 -3.60 8.38 -4.92
C LYS A 52 -3.76 9.89 -4.88
N LEU A 53 -2.82 10.60 -4.25
CA LEU A 53 -2.82 12.06 -4.21
C LEU A 53 -2.87 12.65 -5.63
N GLY A 54 -2.17 12.03 -6.60
CA GLY A 54 -2.17 12.43 -8.00
C GLY A 54 -3.53 12.46 -8.67
N MET A 55 -4.50 11.71 -8.14
CA MET A 55 -5.89 11.74 -8.63
C MET A 55 -6.66 12.98 -8.18
N ILE A 56 -6.21 13.67 -7.13
CA ILE A 56 -6.90 14.84 -6.59
C ILE A 56 -6.40 16.07 -7.33
N THR A 57 -7.34 16.86 -7.87
CA THR A 57 -6.99 18.08 -8.62
C THR A 57 -5.99 18.95 -7.86
N ARG A 58 -5.05 19.55 -8.58
CA ARG A 58 -4.06 20.47 -8.02
C ARG A 58 -4.56 21.91 -7.91
N GLU A 59 -5.70 22.20 -8.56
CA GLU A 59 -6.25 23.54 -8.64
C GLU A 59 -7.78 23.49 -8.52
N ALA A 60 -8.35 24.49 -7.85
CA ALA A 60 -9.78 24.75 -7.81
C ALA A 60 -10.00 26.26 -7.79
N ASP A 61 -11.02 26.74 -8.51
CA ASP A 61 -11.39 28.15 -8.61
C ASP A 61 -10.22 29.08 -8.97
N GLY A 62 -9.31 28.59 -9.83
CA GLY A 62 -8.12 29.33 -10.29
C GLY A 62 -7.01 29.45 -9.24
N LYS A 63 -7.07 28.69 -8.14
CA LYS A 63 -6.05 28.67 -7.09
C LYS A 63 -5.42 27.29 -6.97
N LYS A 64 -4.09 27.27 -6.76
CA LYS A 64 -3.36 26.06 -6.43
C LYS A 64 -3.74 25.59 -5.02
N LEU A 65 -4.14 24.33 -4.91
CA LEU A 65 -4.48 23.70 -3.65
C LEU A 65 -3.23 23.24 -2.91
N SER A 66 -3.19 23.48 -1.60
CA SER A 66 -2.21 22.90 -0.68
C SER A 66 -2.42 21.40 -0.49
N LEU A 67 -1.43 20.71 0.09
CA LEU A 67 -1.59 19.31 0.47
C LEU A 67 -2.79 19.11 1.40
N THR A 68 -2.94 19.97 2.42
CA THR A 68 -4.06 19.92 3.36
C THR A 68 -5.42 20.01 2.66
N GLU A 69 -5.59 20.93 1.70
CA GLU A 69 -6.84 21.09 0.97
C GLU A 69 -7.13 19.88 0.08
N ARG A 70 -6.11 19.31 -0.56
CA ARG A 70 -6.26 18.09 -1.36
C ARG A 70 -6.64 16.88 -0.48
N LEU A 71 -6.03 16.72 0.69
CA LEU A 71 -6.40 15.67 1.64
C LEU A 71 -7.85 15.82 2.10
N ARG A 72 -8.29 17.05 2.45
CA ARG A 72 -9.71 17.32 2.80
C ARG A 72 -10.65 16.93 1.68
N MET A 73 -10.31 17.26 0.43
CA MET A 73 -11.12 16.87 -0.74
C MET A 73 -11.33 15.36 -0.85
N ALA A 74 -10.31 14.55 -0.55
CA ALA A 74 -10.45 13.10 -0.49
C ALA A 74 -11.37 12.65 0.66
N GLY A 75 -11.22 13.24 1.83
CA GLY A 75 -12.11 13.02 2.99
C GLY A 75 -13.56 13.40 2.68
N ASP A 76 -13.80 14.55 2.06
CA ASP A 76 -15.14 15.03 1.64
C ASP A 76 -15.77 14.13 0.56
N ALA A 77 -14.94 13.47 -0.26
CA ALA A 77 -15.39 12.43 -1.18
C ALA A 77 -15.71 11.10 -0.47
N GLY A 78 -15.33 10.97 0.80
CA GLY A 78 -15.60 9.82 1.66
C GLY A 78 -14.54 8.73 1.63
N PHE A 79 -13.35 8.97 1.10
CA PHE A 79 -12.23 8.05 1.23
C PHE A 79 -11.76 7.95 2.69
N ASP A 80 -11.31 6.75 3.07
CA ASP A 80 -10.79 6.48 4.42
C ASP A 80 -9.36 7.01 4.61
N GLY A 81 -8.65 7.28 3.52
CA GLY A 81 -7.30 7.81 3.52
C GLY A 81 -6.77 8.13 2.12
N VAL A 82 -5.50 8.52 2.07
CA VAL A 82 -4.79 8.89 0.84
C VAL A 82 -3.43 8.19 0.79
N ASP A 83 -3.00 7.81 -0.42
CA ASP A 83 -1.64 7.36 -0.73
C ASP A 83 -0.86 8.54 -1.35
N LEU A 84 0.29 8.90 -0.77
CA LEU A 84 1.11 10.02 -1.24
C LEU A 84 2.02 9.59 -2.40
N ASP A 85 1.47 9.46 -3.61
CA ASP A 85 2.23 9.15 -4.83
C ASP A 85 3.15 10.31 -5.30
N GLN A 86 3.11 11.43 -4.61
CA GLN A 86 3.95 12.61 -4.83
C GLN A 86 4.81 12.94 -3.59
N ALA A 87 5.20 11.91 -2.82
CA ALA A 87 5.89 12.08 -1.54
C ALA A 87 7.19 12.89 -1.64
N ALA A 88 7.89 12.85 -2.78
CA ALA A 88 9.10 13.64 -2.99
C ALA A 88 8.88 15.16 -3.02
N GLU A 89 7.63 15.62 -3.22
CA GLU A 89 7.29 17.05 -3.20
C GLU A 89 7.18 17.63 -1.78
N PHE A 90 7.20 16.78 -0.73
CA PHE A 90 6.92 17.18 0.63
C PHE A 90 8.04 16.78 1.60
N THR A 91 8.32 17.63 2.56
CA THR A 91 9.13 17.24 3.71
C THR A 91 8.30 16.41 4.70
N PRO A 92 8.93 15.61 5.57
CA PRO A 92 8.23 14.89 6.64
C PRO A 92 7.37 15.81 7.54
N ALA A 93 7.88 17.02 7.84
CA ALA A 93 7.14 18.00 8.64
C ALA A 93 5.88 18.52 7.93
N GLN A 94 5.97 18.81 6.63
CA GLN A 94 4.82 19.27 5.84
C GLN A 94 3.75 18.17 5.75
N ALA A 95 4.13 16.90 5.53
CA ALA A 95 3.20 15.78 5.47
C ALA A 95 2.48 15.60 6.83
N ARG A 96 3.22 15.63 7.94
CA ARG A 96 2.65 15.55 9.30
C ARG A 96 1.65 16.67 9.53
N GLN A 97 2.03 17.91 9.23
CA GLN A 97 1.17 19.08 9.44
C GLN A 97 -0.11 18.98 8.59
N ALA A 98 0.01 18.59 7.32
CA ALA A 98 -1.15 18.44 6.45
C ALA A 98 -2.14 17.38 6.93
N VAL A 99 -1.66 16.25 7.46
CA VAL A 99 -2.50 15.22 8.07
C VAL A 99 -3.22 15.77 9.30
N ALA A 100 -2.49 16.44 10.22
CA ALA A 100 -3.05 17.03 11.42
C ALA A 100 -4.13 18.09 11.09
N ASP A 101 -3.86 18.95 10.11
CA ASP A 101 -4.78 20.04 9.72
C ASP A 101 -5.99 19.54 8.91
N SER A 102 -5.85 18.45 8.16
CA SER A 102 -6.93 17.92 7.34
C SER A 102 -7.82 16.93 8.09
N GLY A 103 -7.28 16.23 9.08
CA GLY A 103 -7.93 15.09 9.73
C GLY A 103 -8.04 13.84 8.85
N VAL A 104 -7.35 13.80 7.69
CA VAL A 104 -7.40 12.70 6.74
C VAL A 104 -6.15 11.84 6.86
N PHE A 105 -6.35 10.54 7.00
CA PHE A 105 -5.26 9.58 7.18
C PHE A 105 -4.45 9.40 5.89
N VAL A 106 -3.13 9.39 6.02
CA VAL A 106 -2.20 9.01 4.94
C VAL A 106 -1.60 7.66 5.30
N HIS A 107 -1.85 6.64 4.48
CA HIS A 107 -1.46 5.27 4.81
C HIS A 107 -0.18 4.80 4.15
N ASN A 108 0.31 5.51 3.13
CA ASN A 108 1.45 5.07 2.30
C ASN A 108 2.12 6.26 1.62
N ALA A 109 3.35 6.06 1.17
CA ALA A 109 4.03 6.97 0.25
C ALA A 109 4.59 6.21 -0.95
N ILE A 110 4.73 6.88 -2.08
CA ILE A 110 5.25 6.28 -3.30
C ILE A 110 6.49 7.02 -3.77
N ASN A 111 7.51 6.26 -4.15
CA ASN A 111 8.69 6.75 -4.84
C ASN A 111 8.42 6.92 -6.33
N HIS A 112 7.74 7.99 -6.74
CA HIS A 112 7.42 8.23 -8.15
C HIS A 112 8.66 8.39 -9.05
N ALA A 113 9.84 8.62 -8.49
CA ALA A 113 11.11 8.64 -9.23
C ALA A 113 11.56 7.24 -9.70
N HIS A 114 10.90 6.17 -9.28
CA HIS A 114 11.26 4.79 -9.60
C HIS A 114 11.30 4.47 -11.11
N TRP A 115 10.63 5.26 -11.94
CA TRP A 115 10.69 5.10 -13.40
C TRP A 115 11.96 5.68 -14.03
N SER A 116 12.61 6.65 -13.39
CA SER A 116 13.82 7.32 -13.85
C SER A 116 15.07 6.98 -13.03
N LYS A 117 14.90 6.67 -11.76
CA LYS A 117 15.94 6.28 -10.80
C LYS A 117 15.62 4.90 -10.28
N ARG A 118 16.21 3.88 -10.90
CA ARG A 118 15.81 2.48 -10.73
C ARG A 118 16.85 1.68 -9.96
N LEU A 119 16.39 0.80 -9.07
CA LEU A 119 17.26 -0.13 -8.36
C LEU A 119 17.95 -1.13 -9.31
N THR A 120 17.35 -1.40 -10.48
CA THR A 120 17.89 -2.30 -11.51
C THR A 120 18.93 -1.65 -12.43
N SER A 121 19.04 -0.30 -12.43
CA SER A 121 19.89 0.43 -13.36
C SER A 121 21.34 -0.07 -13.39
N ALA A 122 21.95 -0.09 -14.58
CA ALA A 122 23.37 -0.33 -14.73
C ALA A 122 24.21 0.81 -14.13
N ASN A 123 23.67 2.03 -14.09
CA ASN A 123 24.31 3.20 -13.49
C ASN A 123 24.19 3.16 -11.97
N GLU A 124 25.34 3.06 -11.29
CA GLU A 124 25.40 3.03 -9.82
C GLU A 124 24.82 4.29 -9.18
N GLN A 125 25.09 5.47 -9.73
CA GLN A 125 24.56 6.72 -9.21
C GLN A 125 23.02 6.74 -9.25
N GLU A 126 22.39 6.24 -10.31
CA GLU A 126 20.92 6.12 -10.36
C GLU A 126 20.38 5.19 -9.28
N ARG A 127 21.10 4.09 -8.98
CA ARG A 127 20.69 3.19 -7.89
C ARG A 127 20.80 3.87 -6.53
N GLU A 128 21.86 4.63 -6.27
CA GLU A 128 22.02 5.41 -5.02
C GLU A 128 20.94 6.49 -4.89
N GLU A 129 20.64 7.20 -5.96
CA GLU A 129 19.55 8.19 -5.97
C GLU A 129 18.18 7.51 -5.73
N SER A 130 17.96 6.31 -6.28
CA SER A 130 16.77 5.51 -6.00
C SER A 130 16.62 5.19 -4.51
N ILE A 131 17.69 4.69 -3.89
CA ILE A 131 17.71 4.38 -2.45
C ILE A 131 17.40 5.64 -1.63
N THR A 132 18.08 6.75 -1.92
CA THR A 132 17.86 8.04 -1.23
C THR A 132 16.39 8.50 -1.34
N ASN A 133 15.79 8.35 -2.52
CA ASN A 133 14.38 8.70 -2.74
C ASN A 133 13.43 7.79 -1.94
N ILE A 134 13.70 6.48 -1.88
CA ILE A 134 12.90 5.54 -1.10
C ILE A 134 13.01 5.84 0.39
N GLU A 135 14.22 6.11 0.91
CA GLU A 135 14.42 6.52 2.31
C GLU A 135 13.66 7.80 2.65
N HIS A 136 13.65 8.78 1.74
CA HIS A 136 12.86 10.00 1.91
C HIS A 136 11.36 9.67 2.01
N CYS A 137 10.82 8.84 1.10
CA CYS A 137 9.43 8.42 1.13
C CYS A 137 9.06 7.68 2.42
N MET A 138 9.96 6.81 2.93
CA MET A 138 9.76 6.15 4.24
C MET A 138 9.62 7.18 5.38
N ARG A 139 10.46 8.22 5.39
CA ARG A 139 10.40 9.27 6.41
C ARG A 139 9.14 10.14 6.28
N VAL A 140 8.71 10.42 5.05
CA VAL A 140 7.45 11.15 4.77
C VAL A 140 6.25 10.32 5.22
N SER A 141 6.18 9.05 4.82
CA SER A 141 5.10 8.13 5.23
C SER A 141 5.04 8.00 6.75
N HIS A 142 6.17 7.73 7.41
CA HIS A 142 6.24 7.64 8.87
C HIS A 142 5.76 8.93 9.55
N ALA A 143 6.21 10.09 9.09
CA ALA A 143 5.82 11.39 9.69
C ALA A 143 4.32 11.68 9.50
N ALA A 144 3.73 11.22 8.41
CA ALA A 144 2.30 11.32 8.14
C ALA A 144 1.44 10.31 8.92
N GLY A 145 2.06 9.38 9.65
CA GLY A 145 1.37 8.28 10.37
C GLY A 145 1.09 7.06 9.50
N GLY A 146 1.65 6.99 8.30
CA GLY A 146 1.52 5.87 7.37
C GLY A 146 2.32 4.63 7.79
N ASN A 147 2.08 3.54 7.10
CA ASN A 147 2.65 2.23 7.38
C ASN A 147 3.11 1.49 6.12
N GLY A 148 3.83 2.16 5.24
CA GLY A 148 4.43 1.53 4.08
C GLY A 148 4.94 2.49 3.02
N VAL A 149 5.77 1.96 2.15
CA VAL A 149 6.25 2.65 0.95
C VAL A 149 6.11 1.72 -0.25
N LEU A 150 5.36 2.14 -1.26
CA LEU A 150 5.30 1.44 -2.53
C LEU A 150 6.54 1.75 -3.36
N ILE A 151 7.14 0.72 -3.93
CA ILE A 151 8.22 0.85 -4.91
C ILE A 151 7.95 0.01 -6.15
N VAL A 152 8.41 0.51 -7.30
CA VAL A 152 8.72 -0.30 -8.48
C VAL A 152 10.22 -0.53 -8.49
N ILE A 153 10.64 -1.78 -8.54
CA ILE A 153 12.06 -2.14 -8.38
C ILE A 153 12.95 -1.74 -9.58
N GLY A 154 12.32 -1.50 -10.74
CA GLY A 154 13.02 -1.11 -11.96
C GLY A 154 12.45 -1.78 -13.20
N ARG A 155 13.32 -2.12 -14.16
CA ARG A 155 12.93 -2.68 -15.46
C ARG A 155 13.80 -3.89 -15.83
N GLY A 156 13.18 -4.90 -16.44
CA GLY A 156 13.90 -6.04 -17.01
C GLY A 156 14.85 -5.65 -18.15
N ASP A 157 14.58 -4.55 -18.86
CA ASP A 157 15.46 -4.04 -19.94
C ASP A 157 16.77 -3.39 -19.43
N ASP A 158 16.97 -3.23 -18.13
CA ASP A 158 18.20 -2.67 -17.55
C ASP A 158 19.40 -3.65 -17.62
N GLY A 159 19.18 -4.89 -18.04
CA GLY A 159 20.22 -5.92 -18.21
C GLY A 159 19.68 -7.36 -18.18
N PRO A 160 20.55 -8.35 -18.11
CA PRO A 160 20.15 -9.74 -17.90
C PRO A 160 19.31 -9.89 -16.61
N ALA A 161 18.30 -10.77 -16.61
CA ALA A 161 17.36 -10.94 -15.51
C ALA A 161 18.03 -11.12 -14.14
N GLU A 162 18.98 -12.07 -14.05
CA GLU A 162 19.73 -12.35 -12.82
C GLU A 162 20.50 -11.12 -12.30
N VAL A 163 21.04 -10.29 -13.22
CA VAL A 163 21.79 -9.08 -12.84
C VAL A 163 20.86 -7.97 -12.34
N THR A 164 19.72 -7.76 -13.02
CA THR A 164 18.74 -6.75 -12.63
C THR A 164 18.09 -7.09 -11.31
N GLU A 165 17.71 -8.35 -11.11
CA GLU A 165 17.15 -8.82 -9.84
C GLU A 165 18.13 -8.70 -8.69
N GLU A 166 19.41 -9.06 -8.90
CA GLU A 166 20.42 -8.95 -7.85
C GLU A 166 20.70 -7.49 -7.47
N ARG A 167 20.77 -6.57 -8.44
CA ARG A 167 20.87 -5.12 -8.15
C ARG A 167 19.69 -4.63 -7.31
N ALA A 168 18.47 -4.99 -7.69
CA ALA A 168 17.26 -4.63 -6.93
C ALA A 168 17.31 -5.24 -5.52
N ARG A 169 17.72 -6.52 -5.40
CA ARG A 169 17.86 -7.22 -4.11
C ARG A 169 18.85 -6.53 -3.19
N GLN A 170 20.00 -6.14 -3.71
CA GLN A 170 21.02 -5.41 -2.93
C GLN A 170 20.50 -4.05 -2.45
N GLY A 171 19.81 -3.31 -3.32
CA GLY A 171 19.21 -2.02 -2.97
C GLY A 171 18.16 -2.15 -1.87
N ILE A 172 17.23 -3.11 -2.01
CA ILE A 172 16.18 -3.36 -1.02
C ILE A 172 16.78 -3.81 0.32
N LYS A 173 17.78 -4.71 0.32
CA LYS A 173 18.45 -5.15 1.56
C LYS A 173 19.04 -3.97 2.35
N ARG A 174 19.57 -2.95 1.69
CA ARG A 174 20.09 -1.73 2.35
C ARG A 174 18.99 -0.89 2.99
N LEU A 175 17.76 -0.96 2.49
CA LEU A 175 16.60 -0.21 2.99
C LEU A 175 15.92 -0.90 4.19
N ILE A 176 16.06 -2.22 4.35
CA ILE A 176 15.38 -2.99 5.41
C ILE A 176 15.66 -2.45 6.83
N PRO A 177 16.89 -2.06 7.22
CA PRO A 177 17.12 -1.51 8.55
C PRO A 177 16.32 -0.23 8.84
N LEU A 178 16.18 0.66 7.86
CA LEU A 178 15.37 1.87 8.00
C LEU A 178 13.87 1.53 8.01
N ALA A 179 13.44 0.60 7.17
CA ALA A 179 12.07 0.09 7.15
C ALA A 179 11.66 -0.45 8.53
N ALA A 180 12.52 -1.27 9.14
CA ALA A 180 12.32 -1.81 10.48
C ALA A 180 12.29 -0.72 11.57
N LEU A 181 13.22 0.23 11.51
CA LEU A 181 13.30 1.33 12.48
C LEU A 181 12.04 2.21 12.47
N LEU A 182 11.50 2.48 11.28
CA LEU A 182 10.36 3.39 11.11
C LEU A 182 9.00 2.68 11.04
N GLY A 183 8.96 1.33 11.05
CA GLY A 183 7.72 0.57 10.85
C GLY A 183 7.13 0.78 9.44
N GLN A 184 7.98 0.89 8.41
CA GLN A 184 7.59 1.21 7.03
C GLN A 184 7.96 0.07 6.09
N PRO A 185 7.14 -1.00 5.95
CA PRO A 185 7.44 -2.06 5.00
C PRO A 185 7.59 -1.52 3.58
N ILE A 186 8.53 -2.10 2.87
CA ILE A 186 8.81 -1.88 1.45
C ILE A 186 7.86 -2.76 0.67
N LEU A 187 6.93 -2.15 -0.06
CA LEU A 187 5.88 -2.84 -0.77
C LEU A 187 6.14 -2.77 -2.27
N ILE A 188 6.44 -3.92 -2.87
CA ILE A 188 6.78 -4.03 -4.29
C ILE A 188 5.50 -4.16 -5.11
N GLU A 189 5.35 -3.27 -6.09
CA GLU A 189 4.23 -3.29 -7.01
C GLU A 189 4.52 -4.16 -8.24
N ASN A 190 3.54 -4.96 -8.66
CA ASN A 190 3.54 -5.64 -9.95
C ASN A 190 3.14 -4.66 -11.06
N VAL A 191 4.09 -4.34 -11.92
CA VAL A 191 3.91 -3.40 -13.04
C VAL A 191 4.37 -3.99 -14.36
N TRP A 192 4.10 -3.30 -15.45
CA TRP A 192 4.51 -3.73 -16.80
C TRP A 192 5.97 -3.34 -17.08
N ASN A 193 6.91 -3.95 -16.37
CA ASN A 193 8.32 -3.63 -16.40
C ASN A 193 9.24 -4.76 -16.90
N LYS A 194 8.67 -5.82 -17.46
CA LYS A 194 9.38 -7.01 -17.95
C LYS A 194 10.20 -7.73 -16.87
N MET A 195 9.71 -7.71 -15.63
CA MET A 195 10.29 -8.49 -14.53
C MET A 195 9.25 -9.49 -14.03
N PHE A 196 9.71 -10.71 -13.70
CA PHE A 196 8.95 -11.82 -13.11
C PHE A 196 7.88 -12.47 -13.99
N TYR A 197 7.53 -11.88 -15.13
CA TYR A 197 6.58 -12.42 -16.10
C TYR A 197 6.87 -11.88 -17.50
N ASP A 198 6.43 -12.62 -18.51
CA ASP A 198 6.62 -12.29 -19.91
C ASP A 198 5.46 -11.40 -20.40
N HIS A 199 5.77 -10.23 -20.95
CA HIS A 199 4.78 -9.29 -21.48
C HIS A 199 4.07 -9.79 -22.73
N ASP A 200 4.66 -10.72 -23.46
CA ASP A 200 4.17 -11.24 -24.72
C ASP A 200 3.52 -12.63 -24.59
N ALA A 201 3.63 -13.25 -23.39
CA ALA A 201 3.04 -14.56 -23.12
C ALA A 201 1.52 -14.50 -22.84
N PRO A 202 0.81 -15.63 -22.94
CA PRO A 202 -0.60 -15.74 -22.60
C PRO A 202 -0.93 -15.33 -21.15
N PRO A 203 -2.21 -15.00 -20.85
CA PRO A 203 -2.62 -14.45 -19.56
C PRO A 203 -2.87 -15.51 -18.46
N GLU A 204 -2.11 -16.59 -18.44
CA GLU A 204 -2.17 -17.65 -17.45
C GLU A 204 -0.86 -17.82 -16.68
N GLN A 205 -0.10 -16.71 -16.54
CA GLN A 205 1.20 -16.76 -15.89
C GLN A 205 1.10 -16.88 -14.37
N SER A 206 2.01 -17.64 -13.80
CA SER A 206 2.16 -17.84 -12.36
C SER A 206 2.77 -16.60 -11.69
N ALA A 207 2.48 -16.44 -10.40
CA ALA A 207 3.11 -15.42 -9.55
C ALA A 207 4.41 -15.89 -8.88
N GLU A 208 4.84 -17.14 -9.10
CA GLU A 208 5.92 -17.79 -8.34
C GLU A 208 7.22 -16.98 -8.37
N ALA A 209 7.67 -16.53 -9.53
CA ALA A 209 8.91 -15.75 -9.63
C ALA A 209 8.86 -14.47 -8.79
N PHE A 210 7.70 -13.82 -8.70
CA PHE A 210 7.52 -12.64 -7.86
C PHE A 210 7.48 -13.02 -6.38
N VAL A 211 6.81 -14.11 -6.02
CA VAL A 211 6.79 -14.65 -4.64
C VAL A 211 8.21 -15.00 -4.19
N ASP A 212 8.96 -15.74 -5.02
CA ASP A 212 10.35 -16.15 -4.72
C ASP A 212 11.25 -14.93 -4.52
N PHE A 213 11.08 -13.89 -5.33
CA PHE A 213 11.84 -12.65 -5.16
C PHE A 213 11.56 -12.01 -3.81
N VAL A 214 10.30 -11.86 -3.41
CA VAL A 214 9.91 -11.29 -2.11
C VAL A 214 10.40 -12.17 -0.96
N ASP A 215 10.24 -13.48 -1.04
CA ASP A 215 10.68 -14.43 -0.01
C ASP A 215 12.20 -14.46 0.17
N SER A 216 12.96 -14.15 -0.90
CA SER A 216 14.41 -14.12 -0.84
C SER A 216 14.99 -13.10 0.16
N PHE A 217 14.19 -12.15 0.63
CA PHE A 217 14.59 -11.20 1.67
C PHE A 217 14.48 -11.79 3.08
N ASN A 218 13.65 -12.81 3.27
CA ASN A 218 13.37 -13.40 4.58
C ASN A 218 13.11 -12.33 5.66
N SER A 219 12.27 -11.36 5.34
CA SER A 219 12.05 -10.17 6.15
C SER A 219 10.57 -9.77 6.17
N PRO A 220 9.97 -9.48 7.33
CA PRO A 220 8.60 -8.96 7.41
C PRO A 220 8.49 -7.52 6.88
N TRP A 221 9.60 -6.88 6.56
CA TRP A 221 9.67 -5.51 6.07
C TRP A 221 9.69 -5.43 4.54
N VAL A 222 9.50 -6.55 3.85
CA VAL A 222 9.32 -6.60 2.38
C VAL A 222 8.03 -7.36 2.09
N GLY A 223 7.16 -6.75 1.31
CA GLY A 223 5.87 -7.32 0.93
C GLY A 223 5.43 -6.85 -0.44
N MET A 224 4.16 -7.08 -0.76
CA MET A 224 3.59 -6.77 -2.06
C MET A 224 2.53 -5.68 -1.96
N TYR A 225 2.58 -4.76 -2.90
CA TYR A 225 1.49 -3.86 -3.24
C TYR A 225 0.86 -4.38 -4.53
N TYR A 226 -0.26 -5.10 -4.42
CA TYR A 226 -0.84 -5.79 -5.55
C TYR A 226 -1.69 -4.87 -6.42
N ASP A 227 -1.22 -4.57 -7.62
CA ASP A 227 -2.04 -3.91 -8.63
C ASP A 227 -2.86 -4.93 -9.43
N ILE A 228 -4.17 -4.90 -9.19
CA ILE A 228 -5.14 -5.83 -9.76
C ILE A 228 -5.29 -5.60 -11.27
N GLY A 229 -5.31 -4.35 -11.70
CA GLY A 229 -5.49 -3.99 -13.10
C GLY A 229 -4.27 -4.28 -13.96
N ASN A 230 -3.06 -3.97 -13.46
CA ASN A 230 -1.81 -4.32 -14.14
C ASN A 230 -1.73 -5.83 -14.35
N HIS A 231 -2.10 -6.59 -13.32
CA HIS A 231 -1.99 -8.04 -13.34
C HIS A 231 -2.99 -8.70 -14.30
N TRP A 232 -4.22 -8.19 -14.43
CA TRP A 232 -5.24 -8.82 -15.25
C TRP A 232 -4.80 -9.12 -16.68
N LYS A 233 -3.85 -8.35 -17.21
CA LYS A 233 -3.23 -8.63 -18.51
C LYS A 233 -2.50 -9.98 -18.55
N TYR A 234 -1.91 -10.45 -17.45
CA TYR A 234 -0.93 -11.53 -17.42
C TYR A 234 -1.37 -12.78 -16.68
N GLY A 235 -2.37 -12.71 -15.82
CA GLY A 235 -2.73 -13.85 -14.98
C GLY A 235 -4.14 -13.76 -14.43
N GLN A 236 -4.46 -14.71 -13.55
CA GLN A 236 -5.76 -14.81 -12.89
C GLN A 236 -5.66 -14.23 -11.47
N PRO A 237 -6.47 -13.22 -11.12
CA PRO A 237 -6.33 -12.53 -9.83
C PRO A 237 -6.44 -13.47 -8.62
N LYS A 238 -7.34 -14.44 -8.67
CA LYS A 238 -7.55 -15.38 -7.57
C LYS A 238 -6.33 -16.26 -7.34
N GLU A 239 -5.74 -16.84 -8.39
CA GLU A 239 -4.55 -17.69 -8.29
C GLU A 239 -3.37 -16.91 -7.75
N TRP A 240 -3.15 -15.69 -8.24
CA TRP A 240 -2.08 -14.83 -7.75
C TRP A 240 -2.28 -14.44 -6.28
N LEU A 241 -3.50 -14.06 -5.89
CA LEU A 241 -3.80 -13.76 -4.49
C LEU A 241 -3.53 -14.96 -3.58
N HIS A 242 -3.87 -16.19 -4.00
CA HIS A 242 -3.52 -17.40 -3.26
C HIS A 242 -2.00 -17.60 -3.14
N SER A 243 -1.25 -17.36 -4.23
CA SER A 243 0.23 -17.45 -4.21
C SER A 243 0.84 -16.39 -3.31
N PHE A 244 0.29 -15.17 -3.31
CA PHE A 244 0.76 -14.08 -2.47
C PHE A 244 0.50 -14.33 -0.97
N GLY A 245 -0.70 -14.78 -0.63
CA GLY A 245 -1.08 -15.00 0.76
C GLY A 245 -0.82 -13.75 1.63
N TYR A 246 -0.14 -13.96 2.76
CA TYR A 246 0.21 -12.88 3.71
C TYR A 246 1.15 -11.81 3.17
N ARG A 247 1.81 -12.03 2.02
CA ARG A 247 2.70 -11.06 1.38
C ARG A 247 1.93 -9.92 0.72
N CYS A 248 0.64 -10.13 0.41
CA CYS A 248 -0.26 -9.12 -0.13
C CYS A 248 -0.68 -8.15 0.98
N VAL A 249 -0.01 -7.00 1.09
CA VAL A 249 -0.21 -6.03 2.18
C VAL A 249 -1.19 -4.93 1.80
N LYS A 250 -1.14 -4.47 0.55
CA LYS A 250 -2.00 -3.40 0.02
C LYS A 250 -2.37 -3.68 -1.43
N LEU A 251 -3.40 -2.99 -1.92
CA LEU A 251 -3.93 -3.14 -3.28
C LEU A 251 -3.93 -1.81 -4.02
N ASP A 252 -3.47 -1.82 -5.28
CA ASP A 252 -3.84 -0.80 -6.28
C ASP A 252 -5.02 -1.29 -7.11
N VAL A 253 -5.94 -0.37 -7.38
CA VAL A 253 -7.26 -0.67 -7.95
C VAL A 253 -7.52 0.18 -9.17
N LYS A 254 -7.56 -0.46 -10.32
CA LYS A 254 -8.00 0.11 -11.59
C LYS A 254 -8.73 -0.96 -12.41
N GLY A 255 -9.49 -0.55 -13.39
CA GLY A 255 -10.08 -1.46 -14.36
C GLY A 255 -9.10 -1.74 -15.51
N PHE A 256 -9.27 -2.88 -16.17
CA PHE A 256 -8.57 -3.21 -17.40
C PHE A 256 -9.47 -4.05 -18.31
N SER A 257 -9.37 -3.85 -19.61
CA SER A 257 -10.02 -4.69 -20.62
C SER A 257 -8.96 -5.44 -21.43
N ARG A 258 -8.92 -6.77 -21.29
CA ARG A 258 -8.10 -7.65 -22.15
C ARG A 258 -8.51 -7.50 -23.62
N ALA A 259 -9.83 -7.47 -23.89
CA ALA A 259 -10.36 -7.38 -25.26
C ALA A 259 -9.89 -6.09 -25.97
N LYS A 260 -9.71 -4.99 -25.22
CA LYS A 260 -9.26 -3.70 -25.77
C LYS A 260 -7.79 -3.41 -25.45
N ASN A 261 -7.13 -4.24 -24.69
CA ASN A 261 -5.76 -4.07 -24.16
C ASN A 261 -5.53 -2.65 -23.60
N LYS A 262 -6.45 -2.19 -22.72
CA LYS A 262 -6.35 -0.86 -22.12
C LYS A 262 -6.95 -0.79 -20.73
N PHE A 263 -6.44 0.14 -19.94
CA PHE A 263 -7.02 0.52 -18.66
C PHE A 263 -8.39 1.15 -18.82
N THR A 264 -9.26 0.92 -17.86
CA THR A 264 -10.64 1.43 -17.78
C THR A 264 -10.89 1.99 -16.38
N ASP A 265 -12.02 2.63 -16.19
CA ASP A 265 -12.52 2.96 -14.87
C ASP A 265 -12.79 1.68 -14.05
N ILE A 266 -12.78 1.83 -12.71
CA ILE A 266 -12.98 0.71 -11.77
C ILE A 266 -14.38 0.11 -11.97
N GLY A 267 -14.42 -1.20 -12.19
CA GLY A 267 -15.67 -1.92 -12.46
C GLY A 267 -16.11 -1.89 -13.90
N GLU A 268 -15.35 -1.24 -14.77
CA GLU A 268 -15.46 -1.34 -16.23
C GLU A 268 -14.42 -2.33 -16.77
N GLY A 269 -14.57 -2.71 -18.05
CA GLY A 269 -13.72 -3.73 -18.68
C GLY A 269 -14.21 -5.14 -18.39
N ASP A 270 -13.27 -6.07 -18.31
CA ASP A 270 -13.57 -7.51 -18.18
C ASP A 270 -12.86 -8.19 -16.99
N LEU A 271 -12.35 -7.38 -16.05
CA LEU A 271 -11.70 -7.88 -14.85
C LEU A 271 -12.71 -8.63 -13.93
N PRO A 272 -12.41 -9.88 -13.53
CA PRO A 272 -13.35 -10.73 -12.78
C PRO A 272 -13.38 -10.36 -11.29
N TRP A 273 -14.08 -9.31 -10.93
CA TRP A 273 -14.15 -8.82 -9.54
C TRP A 273 -14.71 -9.83 -8.54
N GLY A 274 -15.52 -10.80 -9.00
CA GLY A 274 -15.94 -11.94 -8.17
C GLY A 274 -14.78 -12.80 -7.69
N ASP A 275 -13.84 -13.09 -8.59
CA ASP A 275 -12.62 -13.84 -8.28
C ASP A 275 -11.66 -13.06 -7.41
N VAL A 276 -11.55 -11.73 -7.64
CA VAL A 276 -10.79 -10.84 -6.76
C VAL A 276 -11.32 -10.91 -5.33
N ARG A 277 -12.64 -10.69 -5.13
CA ARG A 277 -13.25 -10.77 -3.78
C ARG A 277 -13.02 -12.14 -3.13
N LYS A 278 -13.19 -13.21 -3.90
CA LYS A 278 -12.98 -14.55 -3.38
C LYS A 278 -11.52 -14.76 -2.98
N GLY A 279 -10.57 -14.41 -3.83
CA GLY A 279 -9.14 -14.52 -3.51
C GLY A 279 -8.75 -13.73 -2.27
N LEU A 280 -9.23 -12.48 -2.13
CA LEU A 280 -9.00 -11.65 -0.94
C LEU A 280 -9.59 -12.28 0.33
N SER A 281 -10.80 -12.84 0.24
CA SER A 281 -11.44 -13.55 1.35
C SER A 281 -10.67 -14.81 1.72
N ASP A 282 -10.23 -15.60 0.74
CA ASP A 282 -9.52 -16.87 0.95
C ASP A 282 -8.19 -16.67 1.68
N ILE A 283 -7.49 -15.55 1.42
CA ILE A 283 -6.24 -15.19 2.12
C ILE A 283 -6.44 -14.38 3.40
N GLY A 284 -7.68 -14.08 3.77
CA GLY A 284 -8.00 -13.25 4.95
C GLY A 284 -7.47 -11.81 4.85
N PHE A 285 -7.50 -11.21 3.66
CA PHE A 285 -6.96 -9.87 3.44
C PHE A 285 -7.65 -8.83 4.31
N THR A 286 -6.85 -8.03 4.99
CA THR A 286 -7.26 -6.83 5.72
C THR A 286 -6.28 -5.73 5.41
N GLY A 287 -6.74 -4.59 4.89
CA GLY A 287 -5.82 -3.51 4.54
C GLY A 287 -6.42 -2.46 3.59
N TRP A 288 -5.53 -1.74 2.94
CA TRP A 288 -5.86 -0.63 2.06
C TRP A 288 -6.02 -1.08 0.61
N ALA A 289 -7.08 -0.59 -0.02
CA ALA A 289 -7.30 -0.63 -1.45
C ALA A 289 -7.29 0.80 -1.99
N THR A 290 -6.31 1.11 -2.85
CA THR A 290 -6.05 2.46 -3.36
C THR A 290 -6.51 2.58 -4.80
N ALA A 291 -7.38 3.54 -5.10
CA ALA A 291 -7.75 3.84 -6.49
C ALA A 291 -6.57 4.43 -7.25
N GLU A 292 -6.36 3.96 -8.50
CA GLU A 292 -5.39 4.49 -9.45
C GLU A 292 -6.02 4.62 -10.82
N VAL A 293 -6.87 5.63 -10.98
CA VAL A 293 -7.59 5.96 -12.22
C VAL A 293 -7.59 7.46 -12.48
N GLY A 294 -8.15 7.89 -13.60
CA GLY A 294 -8.31 9.32 -13.87
C GLY A 294 -9.06 10.03 -12.75
N GLY A 295 -8.42 11.07 -12.19
CA GLY A 295 -8.91 11.84 -11.06
C GLY A 295 -9.70 13.10 -11.44
N GLY A 296 -9.84 14.00 -10.46
CA GLY A 296 -10.53 15.28 -10.62
C GLY A 296 -10.88 15.94 -9.28
N GLY A 297 -11.96 16.72 -9.26
CA GLY A 297 -12.52 17.30 -8.05
C GLY A 297 -13.35 16.30 -7.25
N VAL A 298 -13.99 16.79 -6.18
CA VAL A 298 -14.71 15.98 -5.19
C VAL A 298 -15.77 15.06 -5.82
N GLU A 299 -16.50 15.50 -6.83
CA GLU A 299 -17.55 14.69 -7.48
C GLU A 299 -16.96 13.49 -8.25
N ARG A 300 -15.86 13.69 -8.95
CA ARG A 300 -15.14 12.58 -9.60
C ARG A 300 -14.60 11.59 -8.57
N LEU A 301 -14.06 12.08 -7.47
CA LEU A 301 -13.55 11.25 -6.37
C LEU A 301 -14.67 10.44 -5.72
N ARG A 302 -15.86 11.02 -5.50
CA ARG A 302 -17.05 10.30 -5.01
C ARG A 302 -17.50 9.18 -5.93
N LEU A 303 -17.50 9.46 -7.26
CA LEU A 303 -17.80 8.44 -8.26
C LEU A 303 -16.82 7.27 -8.16
N VAL A 304 -15.50 7.55 -8.14
CA VAL A 304 -14.47 6.51 -8.02
C VAL A 304 -14.65 5.70 -6.73
N ARG A 305 -14.88 6.36 -5.60
CA ARG A 305 -15.14 5.67 -4.34
C ARG A 305 -16.35 4.74 -4.42
N THR A 306 -17.43 5.19 -5.05
CA THR A 306 -18.66 4.38 -5.26
C THR A 306 -18.36 3.16 -6.15
N GLN A 307 -17.55 3.34 -7.20
CA GLN A 307 -17.08 2.25 -8.04
C GLN A 307 -16.29 1.21 -7.22
N MET A 308 -15.37 1.67 -6.35
CA MET A 308 -14.62 0.78 -5.46
C MET A 308 -15.55 0.01 -4.49
N GLN A 309 -16.49 0.68 -3.85
CA GLN A 309 -17.47 0.02 -2.97
C GLN A 309 -18.20 -1.11 -3.71
N ARG A 310 -18.67 -0.83 -4.92
CA ARG A 310 -19.40 -1.81 -5.74
C ARG A 310 -18.54 -3.03 -6.07
N VAL A 311 -17.28 -2.83 -6.49
CA VAL A 311 -16.44 -3.96 -6.90
C VAL A 311 -15.95 -4.80 -5.72
N PHE A 312 -15.80 -4.22 -4.54
CA PHE A 312 -15.46 -4.95 -3.31
C PHE A 312 -16.69 -5.48 -2.55
N GLY A 313 -17.89 -4.99 -2.85
CA GLY A 313 -19.11 -5.41 -2.14
C GLY A 313 -19.24 -4.80 -0.75
N LEU A 314 -18.84 -3.52 -0.59
CA LEU A 314 -18.82 -2.77 0.67
C LEU A 314 -20.03 -1.85 0.81
#